data_c65c3239125fb1a5c3206297f466deb3
#
_entry.id   c65c3239125fb1a5c3206297f466deb3
#
_cell.length_a   1.000
_cell.length_b   1.000
_cell.length_c   1.000
_cell.angle_alpha   90.00
_cell.angle_beta   90.00
_cell.angle_gamma   90.00
#
_symmetry.space_group_name_H-M   'P 1'
#
loop_
_entity.id
_entity.type
_entity.pdbx_description
1 polymer ?
#
loop_
_entity_poly.entity_id
_entity_poly.type
_entity_poly.pdbx_seq_one_letter_code
_entity_poly.pdbx_strand_id
1 'polypeptide(L)'
;MSTFLTDEGIAPAVLGPALEERGLDALFVAEHTHIPASRETPYPGGGELPRVYYRSLDPFVALAAAAAVTRTLLLGTGIALVVQRDPIVTAKEVATLDLVSGGRAVFGVGAGWNREEMRNHGTDPRTRGRLMDERVRAVVELWTREQAEFHGEFVDFDPVYCWPKPVQRPHPPIYVGGGGDHAFARVAAYGAAWMPTGVPPKRLGEQIDRLRQTTGTDTPVVVYGAPRDRESLDLYAALGVERVLLHLPTRPEDATLQRLDEYAGLVAAYR
;
A
#
# COMPACT_ATOMS: atom_id res chain seq x y z
N MET A 1 9.52 -3.66 -4.25
CA MET A 1 8.73 -4.17 -5.40
C MET A 1 7.25 -3.92 -5.18
N SER A 2 6.47 -3.72 -6.24
CA SER A 2 5.00 -3.65 -6.22
C SER A 2 4.41 -4.76 -7.07
N THR A 3 3.41 -5.51 -6.56
CA THR A 3 2.85 -6.66 -7.27
C THR A 3 1.43 -7.00 -6.82
N PHE A 4 0.72 -7.77 -7.65
CA PHE A 4 -0.39 -8.62 -7.23
C PHE A 4 0.15 -10.02 -6.92
N LEU A 5 0.01 -10.46 -5.69
CA LEU A 5 0.22 -11.86 -5.34
C LEU A 5 -1.05 -12.65 -5.62
N THR A 6 -0.93 -13.76 -6.31
CA THR A 6 -2.06 -14.59 -6.73
C THR A 6 -1.75 -16.07 -6.51
N ASP A 7 -2.78 -16.89 -6.58
CA ASP A 7 -2.66 -18.36 -6.57
C ASP A 7 -2.00 -18.95 -7.84
N GLU A 8 -1.75 -18.13 -8.86
CA GLU A 8 -1.06 -18.51 -10.10
C GLU A 8 0.39 -18.01 -10.16
N GLY A 9 0.85 -17.30 -9.12
CA GLY A 9 2.18 -16.69 -9.07
C GLY A 9 3.10 -17.37 -8.05
N ILE A 10 4.27 -16.77 -7.88
CA ILE A 10 5.22 -17.18 -6.84
C ILE A 10 4.60 -17.04 -5.44
N ALA A 11 4.83 -18.01 -4.58
CA ALA A 11 4.35 -17.98 -3.21
C ALA A 11 5.02 -16.86 -2.39
N PRO A 12 4.27 -16.16 -1.50
CA PRO A 12 4.83 -15.07 -0.68
C PRO A 12 6.06 -15.49 0.13
N ALA A 13 6.06 -16.70 0.67
CA ALA A 13 7.15 -17.25 1.46
C ALA A 13 8.42 -17.57 0.64
N VAL A 14 8.31 -17.69 -0.68
CA VAL A 14 9.45 -17.84 -1.60
C VAL A 14 9.89 -16.48 -2.11
N LEU A 15 8.94 -15.60 -2.44
CA LEU A 15 9.23 -14.27 -2.96
C LEU A 15 9.99 -13.40 -1.95
N GLY A 16 9.59 -13.43 -0.67
CA GLY A 16 10.22 -12.61 0.38
C GLY A 16 11.75 -12.79 0.44
N PRO A 17 12.25 -14.00 0.74
CA PRO A 17 13.70 -14.27 0.75
C PRO A 17 14.38 -13.96 -0.59
N ALA A 18 13.74 -14.28 -1.71
CA ALA A 18 14.29 -14.01 -3.03
C ALA A 18 14.51 -12.51 -3.30
N LEU A 19 13.67 -11.63 -2.71
CA LEU A 19 13.86 -10.19 -2.75
C LEU A 19 15.05 -9.76 -1.88
N GLU A 20 15.12 -10.22 -0.63
CA GLU A 20 16.22 -9.87 0.29
C GLU A 20 17.59 -10.29 -0.26
N GLU A 21 17.73 -11.53 -0.76
CA GLU A 21 18.95 -12.06 -1.36
C GLU A 21 19.47 -11.22 -2.52
N ARG A 22 18.55 -10.56 -3.23
CA ARG A 22 18.85 -9.68 -4.35
C ARG A 22 18.97 -8.20 -3.96
N GLY A 23 18.84 -7.90 -2.65
CA GLY A 23 18.89 -6.56 -2.10
C GLY A 23 17.74 -5.66 -2.58
N LEU A 24 16.59 -6.26 -2.87
CA LEU A 24 15.33 -5.56 -3.09
C LEU A 24 14.65 -5.42 -1.74
N ASP A 25 14.56 -4.20 -1.23
CA ASP A 25 14.33 -3.89 0.18
C ASP A 25 12.86 -3.75 0.61
N ALA A 26 11.90 -3.88 -0.33
CA ALA A 26 10.49 -3.70 -0.03
C ALA A 26 9.58 -4.54 -0.92
N LEU A 27 8.50 -5.07 -0.33
CA LEU A 27 7.40 -5.75 -1.01
C LEU A 27 6.08 -5.04 -0.67
N PHE A 28 5.42 -4.50 -1.69
CA PHE A 28 4.09 -3.90 -1.56
C PHE A 28 3.07 -4.67 -2.38
N VAL A 29 1.99 -5.09 -1.73
CA VAL A 29 0.97 -5.97 -2.31
C VAL A 29 -0.34 -5.21 -2.49
N ALA A 30 -0.91 -5.29 -3.70
CA ALA A 30 -2.21 -4.71 -4.01
C ALA A 30 -3.36 -5.55 -3.42
N GLU A 31 -4.52 -4.91 -3.24
CA GLU A 31 -5.71 -5.54 -2.70
C GLU A 31 -6.91 -5.43 -3.64
N HIS A 32 -7.60 -6.54 -3.83
CA HIS A 32 -9.01 -6.67 -4.17
C HIS A 32 -9.57 -7.91 -3.49
N THR A 33 -10.65 -7.78 -2.73
CA THR A 33 -11.29 -8.93 -2.07
C THR A 33 -12.02 -9.82 -3.06
N HIS A 34 -12.61 -9.20 -4.07
CA HIS A 34 -13.32 -9.84 -5.18
C HIS A 34 -13.52 -8.84 -6.31
N ILE A 35 -13.85 -9.34 -7.49
CA ILE A 35 -14.23 -8.49 -8.61
C ILE A 35 -15.69 -8.77 -8.98
N PRO A 36 -16.59 -7.77 -8.89
CA PRO A 36 -17.97 -7.93 -9.29
C PRO A 36 -18.12 -8.33 -10.76
N ALA A 37 -19.02 -9.28 -11.04
CA ALA A 37 -19.23 -9.80 -12.40
C ALA A 37 -19.90 -8.76 -13.33
N SER A 38 -20.66 -7.80 -12.77
CA SER A 38 -21.34 -6.76 -13.52
C SER A 38 -20.43 -5.85 -14.35
N ARG A 39 -19.21 -5.59 -13.87
CA ARG A 39 -18.22 -4.76 -14.56
C ARG A 39 -18.74 -3.37 -14.97
N GLU A 40 -19.66 -2.78 -14.18
CA GLU A 40 -20.24 -1.44 -14.44
C GLU A 40 -19.18 -0.33 -14.34
N THR A 41 -18.31 -0.41 -13.32
CA THR A 41 -17.21 0.54 -13.16
C THR A 41 -16.06 0.13 -14.09
N PRO A 42 -15.69 0.99 -15.07
CA PRO A 42 -14.59 0.67 -15.98
C PRO A 42 -13.25 0.57 -15.26
N TYR A 43 -12.38 -0.29 -15.79
CA TYR A 43 -11.01 -0.40 -15.29
C TYR A 43 -10.23 0.90 -15.56
N PRO A 44 -9.60 1.52 -14.52
CA PRO A 44 -8.90 2.79 -14.68
C PRO A 44 -7.72 2.76 -15.67
N GLY A 45 -7.12 1.58 -15.89
CA GLY A 45 -6.07 1.39 -16.88
C GLY A 45 -6.56 1.27 -18.32
N GLY A 46 -7.88 1.28 -18.53
CA GLY A 46 -8.52 1.09 -19.84
C GLY A 46 -8.53 -0.38 -20.29
N GLY A 47 -9.42 -0.70 -21.21
CA GLY A 47 -9.56 -2.05 -21.78
C GLY A 47 -10.11 -3.08 -20.78
N GLU A 48 -9.74 -4.34 -20.98
CA GLU A 48 -10.13 -5.44 -20.11
C GLU A 48 -9.39 -5.41 -18.78
N LEU A 49 -10.09 -5.81 -17.69
CA LEU A 49 -9.48 -5.94 -16.39
C LEU A 49 -8.48 -7.11 -16.39
N PRO A 50 -7.22 -6.89 -16.03
CA PRO A 50 -6.23 -7.97 -15.96
C PRO A 50 -6.64 -9.09 -15.00
N ARG A 51 -6.37 -10.34 -15.38
CA ARG A 51 -6.72 -11.55 -14.62
C ARG A 51 -6.25 -11.52 -13.16
N VAL A 52 -5.12 -10.89 -12.87
CA VAL A 52 -4.54 -10.78 -11.53
C VAL A 52 -5.48 -10.13 -10.51
N TYR A 53 -6.38 -9.25 -10.95
CA TYR A 53 -7.36 -8.59 -10.08
C TYR A 53 -8.38 -9.58 -9.49
N TYR A 54 -8.74 -10.61 -10.27
CA TYR A 54 -9.73 -11.63 -9.86
C TYR A 54 -9.14 -12.67 -8.89
N ARG A 55 -7.83 -12.73 -8.78
CA ARG A 55 -7.09 -13.82 -8.11
C ARG A 55 -6.16 -13.33 -7.03
N SER A 56 -6.20 -12.06 -6.66
CA SER A 56 -5.34 -11.49 -5.64
C SER A 56 -5.54 -12.17 -4.29
N LEU A 57 -4.43 -12.51 -3.63
CA LEU A 57 -4.44 -12.99 -2.26
C LEU A 57 -4.79 -11.85 -1.30
N ASP A 58 -5.31 -12.18 -0.12
CA ASP A 58 -5.42 -11.19 0.96
C ASP A 58 -4.02 -10.63 1.28
N PRO A 59 -3.84 -9.31 1.29
CA PRO A 59 -2.52 -8.71 1.45
C PRO A 59 -1.90 -8.97 2.81
N PHE A 60 -2.68 -8.96 3.89
CA PHE A 60 -2.13 -9.15 5.26
C PHE A 60 -1.71 -10.59 5.50
N VAL A 61 -2.47 -11.56 4.99
CA VAL A 61 -2.10 -12.99 5.05
C VAL A 61 -0.84 -13.26 4.23
N ALA A 62 -0.77 -12.70 3.00
CA ALA A 62 0.39 -12.85 2.12
C ALA A 62 1.64 -12.17 2.70
N LEU A 63 1.51 -10.96 3.25
CA LEU A 63 2.62 -10.24 3.89
C LEU A 63 3.08 -10.93 5.18
N ALA A 64 2.17 -11.53 5.96
CA ALA A 64 2.54 -12.31 7.15
C ALA A 64 3.36 -13.56 6.78
N ALA A 65 3.02 -14.24 5.68
CA ALA A 65 3.80 -15.37 5.18
C ALA A 65 5.23 -14.95 4.75
N ALA A 66 5.36 -13.79 4.07
CA ALA A 66 6.67 -13.22 3.74
C ALA A 66 7.43 -12.75 4.98
N ALA A 67 6.73 -12.15 5.97
CA ALA A 67 7.34 -11.66 7.21
C ALA A 67 8.05 -12.77 8.00
N ALA A 68 7.43 -13.97 8.04
CA ALA A 68 7.93 -15.11 8.80
C ALA A 68 9.29 -15.65 8.31
N VAL A 69 9.65 -15.38 7.05
CA VAL A 69 10.85 -15.92 6.38
C VAL A 69 11.83 -14.84 5.93
N THR A 70 11.58 -13.58 6.29
CA THR A 70 12.43 -12.42 5.97
C THR A 70 12.88 -11.70 7.24
N ARG A 71 13.93 -10.86 7.14
CA ARG A 71 14.51 -10.15 8.29
C ARG A 71 14.57 -8.63 8.13
N THR A 72 14.70 -8.15 6.89
CA THR A 72 14.94 -6.72 6.59
C THR A 72 13.91 -6.14 5.62
N LEU A 73 13.21 -7.00 4.88
CA LEU A 73 12.26 -6.60 3.85
C LEU A 73 11.10 -5.79 4.45
N LEU A 74 10.89 -4.57 3.97
CA LEU A 74 9.69 -3.79 4.27
C LEU A 74 8.47 -4.43 3.63
N LEU A 75 7.38 -4.49 4.37
CA LEU A 75 6.17 -5.23 4.03
C LEU A 75 4.98 -4.27 4.03
N GLY A 76 4.52 -3.90 2.86
CA GLY A 76 3.50 -2.87 2.72
C GLY A 76 2.28 -3.29 1.92
N THR A 77 1.14 -2.67 2.21
CA THR A 77 -0.01 -2.72 1.33
C THR A 77 0.10 -1.64 0.25
N GLY A 78 -0.17 -1.98 -0.99
CA GLY A 78 -0.09 -1.03 -2.09
C GLY A 78 -1.32 -1.09 -2.99
N ILE A 79 -2.44 -0.73 -2.44
CA ILE A 79 -2.91 -0.18 -1.15
C ILE A 79 -3.92 -1.11 -0.48
N ALA A 80 -4.09 -1.00 0.85
CA ALA A 80 -5.26 -1.56 1.52
C ALA A 80 -6.51 -0.72 1.20
N LEU A 81 -7.59 -1.40 0.83
CA LEU A 81 -8.88 -0.77 0.51
C LEU A 81 -9.67 -0.51 1.81
N VAL A 82 -9.21 0.43 2.62
CA VAL A 82 -9.74 0.65 3.98
C VAL A 82 -11.23 0.96 4.04
N VAL A 83 -11.84 1.40 2.94
CA VAL A 83 -13.29 1.62 2.85
C VAL A 83 -14.11 0.32 2.79
N GLN A 84 -13.44 -0.81 2.63
CA GLN A 84 -14.06 -2.15 2.56
C GLN A 84 -13.74 -3.01 3.78
N ARG A 85 -12.89 -2.51 4.71
CA ARG A 85 -12.39 -3.24 5.87
C ARG A 85 -12.93 -2.67 7.17
N ASP A 86 -13.27 -3.51 8.12
CA ASP A 86 -13.57 -3.07 9.50
C ASP A 86 -12.32 -2.44 10.13
N PRO A 87 -12.40 -1.25 10.76
CA PRO A 87 -11.24 -0.55 11.30
C PRO A 87 -10.60 -1.27 12.51
N ILE A 88 -11.39 -1.94 13.35
CA ILE A 88 -10.87 -2.67 14.52
C ILE A 88 -10.08 -3.91 14.06
N VAL A 89 -10.63 -4.64 13.09
CA VAL A 89 -9.95 -5.80 12.50
C VAL A 89 -8.69 -5.35 11.77
N THR A 90 -8.76 -4.29 10.98
CA THR A 90 -7.60 -3.75 10.26
C THR A 90 -6.49 -3.28 11.19
N ALA A 91 -6.84 -2.58 12.28
CA ALA A 91 -5.88 -2.18 13.29
C ALA A 91 -5.16 -3.41 13.90
N LYS A 92 -5.91 -4.48 14.18
CA LYS A 92 -5.38 -5.75 14.67
C LYS A 92 -4.44 -6.41 13.67
N GLU A 93 -4.83 -6.51 12.41
CA GLU A 93 -4.03 -7.13 11.33
C GLU A 93 -2.69 -6.44 11.15
N VAL A 94 -2.70 -5.10 10.99
CA VAL A 94 -1.47 -4.32 10.80
C VAL A 94 -0.57 -4.35 12.03
N ALA A 95 -1.12 -4.21 13.23
CA ALA A 95 -0.34 -4.29 14.47
C ALA A 95 0.29 -5.69 14.66
N THR A 96 -0.44 -6.74 14.27
CA THR A 96 0.08 -8.11 14.32
C THR A 96 1.19 -8.30 13.28
N LEU A 97 0.99 -7.83 12.04
CA LEU A 97 2.01 -7.87 11.00
C LEU A 97 3.28 -7.10 11.43
N ASP A 98 3.11 -5.93 12.05
CA ASP A 98 4.21 -5.13 12.56
C ASP A 98 5.00 -5.87 13.65
N LEU A 99 4.31 -6.48 14.59
CA LEU A 99 4.91 -7.30 15.65
C LEU A 99 5.67 -8.51 15.08
N VAL A 100 5.03 -9.31 14.22
CA VAL A 100 5.62 -10.56 13.65
C VAL A 100 6.80 -10.24 12.75
N SER A 101 6.75 -9.12 12.06
CA SER A 101 7.85 -8.66 11.19
C SER A 101 8.98 -7.96 11.95
N GLY A 102 8.79 -7.65 13.25
CA GLY A 102 9.78 -6.88 14.03
C GLY A 102 9.87 -5.42 13.60
N GLY A 103 8.73 -4.77 13.29
CA GLY A 103 8.67 -3.34 12.95
C GLY A 103 8.94 -3.03 11.48
N ARG A 104 8.55 -3.92 10.56
CA ARG A 104 8.74 -3.74 9.11
C ARG A 104 7.46 -3.51 8.33
N ALA A 105 6.32 -3.38 9.01
CA ALA A 105 5.03 -3.13 8.36
C ALA A 105 4.91 -1.68 7.88
N VAL A 106 4.31 -1.49 6.71
CA VAL A 106 3.91 -0.19 6.14
C VAL A 106 2.44 -0.25 5.75
N PHE A 107 1.66 0.69 6.22
CA PHE A 107 0.23 0.72 5.96
C PHE A 107 -0.10 1.66 4.80
N GLY A 108 -0.03 1.15 3.57
CA GLY A 108 -0.48 1.88 2.39
C GLY A 108 -2.00 1.83 2.29
N VAL A 109 -2.65 3.00 2.19
CA VAL A 109 -4.11 3.14 2.27
C VAL A 109 -4.69 3.87 1.07
N GLY A 110 -5.93 3.52 0.71
CA GLY A 110 -6.68 4.22 -0.31
C GLY A 110 -8.16 3.84 -0.33
N ALA A 111 -8.93 4.65 -1.04
CA ALA A 111 -10.38 4.47 -1.11
C ALA A 111 -10.83 3.48 -2.21
N GLY A 112 -9.91 3.01 -3.06
CA GLY A 112 -10.25 2.14 -4.18
C GLY A 112 -11.00 2.85 -5.32
N TRP A 113 -11.25 2.11 -6.39
CA TRP A 113 -11.89 2.61 -7.62
C TRP A 113 -13.19 1.88 -7.97
N ASN A 114 -13.31 0.58 -7.64
CA ASN A 114 -14.43 -0.25 -8.05
C ASN A 114 -15.66 -0.01 -7.14
N ARG A 115 -16.66 0.64 -7.70
CA ARG A 115 -17.86 1.06 -6.95
C ARG A 115 -18.74 -0.10 -6.54
N GLU A 116 -18.85 -1.12 -7.36
CA GLU A 116 -19.65 -2.32 -7.07
C GLU A 116 -19.00 -3.15 -5.97
N GLU A 117 -17.67 -3.29 -5.98
CA GLU A 117 -16.94 -3.92 -4.91
C GLU A 117 -17.18 -3.21 -3.57
N MET A 118 -17.12 -1.86 -3.55
CA MET A 118 -17.47 -1.08 -2.36
C MET A 118 -18.90 -1.35 -1.87
N ARG A 119 -19.89 -1.38 -2.78
CA ARG A 119 -21.30 -1.66 -2.42
C ARG A 119 -21.48 -3.05 -1.82
N ASN A 120 -20.78 -4.05 -2.33
CA ASN A 120 -20.80 -5.41 -1.78
C ASN A 120 -20.26 -5.49 -0.34
N HIS A 121 -19.41 -4.55 0.05
CA HIS A 121 -18.95 -4.36 1.43
C HIS A 121 -19.80 -3.36 2.23
N GLY A 122 -20.98 -2.97 1.73
CA GLY A 122 -21.89 -2.04 2.41
C GLY A 122 -21.45 -0.56 2.35
N THR A 123 -20.42 -0.23 1.56
CA THR A 123 -19.94 1.14 1.43
C THR A 123 -20.64 1.87 0.28
N ASP A 124 -21.24 3.04 0.57
CA ASP A 124 -21.66 3.98 -0.48
C ASP A 124 -20.41 4.62 -1.13
N PRO A 125 -20.17 4.41 -2.43
CA PRO A 125 -18.99 4.98 -3.10
C PRO A 125 -18.90 6.51 -3.04
N ARG A 126 -20.02 7.22 -2.79
CA ARG A 126 -20.05 8.69 -2.66
C ARG A 126 -19.44 9.16 -1.33
N THR A 127 -19.51 8.34 -0.30
CA THR A 127 -18.98 8.66 1.04
C THR A 127 -17.56 8.16 1.25
N ARG A 128 -16.99 7.39 0.31
CA ARG A 128 -15.72 6.66 0.47
C ARG A 128 -14.56 7.52 1.00
N GLY A 129 -14.51 8.82 0.63
CA GLY A 129 -13.46 9.72 1.10
C GLY A 129 -13.56 10.00 2.59
N ARG A 130 -14.76 10.40 3.09
CA ARG A 130 -14.99 10.64 4.51
C ARG A 130 -14.89 9.37 5.34
N LEU A 131 -15.43 8.27 4.83
CA LEU A 131 -15.29 6.95 5.47
C LEU A 131 -13.82 6.52 5.62
N MET A 132 -12.99 6.73 4.57
CA MET A 132 -11.56 6.48 4.65
C MET A 132 -10.92 7.32 5.76
N ASP A 133 -11.26 8.61 5.83
CA ASP A 133 -10.69 9.53 6.80
C ASP A 133 -11.03 9.12 8.24
N GLU A 134 -12.24 8.64 8.50
CA GLU A 134 -12.62 8.13 9.83
C GLU A 134 -11.94 6.80 10.15
N ARG A 135 -11.94 5.86 9.21
CA ARG A 135 -11.33 4.54 9.44
C ARG A 135 -9.83 4.63 9.70
N VAL A 136 -9.09 5.47 8.97
CA VAL A 136 -7.66 5.66 9.23
C VAL A 136 -7.43 6.30 10.61
N ARG A 137 -8.21 7.32 11.00
CA ARG A 137 -8.11 7.92 12.33
C ARG A 137 -8.44 6.92 13.44
N ALA A 138 -9.51 6.14 13.29
CA ALA A 138 -9.90 5.11 14.25
C ALA A 138 -8.80 4.05 14.41
N VAL A 139 -8.17 3.63 13.31
CA VAL A 139 -7.03 2.71 13.33
C VAL A 139 -5.86 3.30 14.10
N VAL A 140 -5.53 4.58 13.90
CA VAL A 140 -4.44 5.26 14.65
C VAL A 140 -4.78 5.36 16.14
N GLU A 141 -6.02 5.68 16.51
CA GLU A 141 -6.47 5.68 17.92
C GLU A 141 -6.28 4.29 18.55
N LEU A 142 -6.71 3.22 17.86
CA LEU A 142 -6.55 1.83 18.30
C LEU A 142 -5.07 1.44 18.50
N TRP A 143 -4.15 1.98 17.73
CA TRP A 143 -2.71 1.72 17.87
C TRP A 143 -2.04 2.49 19.00
N THR A 144 -2.49 3.72 19.24
CA THR A 144 -1.75 4.69 20.08
C THR A 144 -2.31 4.84 21.49
N ARG A 145 -3.61 4.58 21.71
CA ARG A 145 -4.27 4.70 23.01
C ARG A 145 -4.33 3.37 23.75
N GLU A 146 -4.16 3.41 25.08
CA GLU A 146 -4.36 2.24 25.95
C GLU A 146 -5.80 1.73 25.84
N GLN A 147 -6.75 2.62 26.12
CA GLN A 147 -8.17 2.49 25.79
C GLN A 147 -8.47 3.44 24.62
N ALA A 148 -8.97 2.90 23.53
CA ALA A 148 -9.34 3.64 22.35
C ALA A 148 -10.87 3.71 22.24
N GLU A 149 -11.37 4.87 21.86
CA GLU A 149 -12.78 5.09 21.50
C GLU A 149 -12.84 5.95 20.24
N PHE A 150 -13.90 5.84 19.50
CA PHE A 150 -14.09 6.65 18.30
C PHE A 150 -15.58 6.92 18.06
N HIS A 151 -15.97 8.19 17.90
CA HIS A 151 -17.35 8.62 17.68
C HIS A 151 -17.42 9.52 16.44
N GLY A 152 -17.60 8.91 15.28
CA GLY A 152 -17.71 9.57 13.98
C GLY A 152 -19.07 9.37 13.31
N GLU A 153 -19.15 9.76 12.05
CA GLU A 153 -20.36 9.55 11.23
C GLU A 153 -20.47 8.09 10.74
N PHE A 154 -19.34 7.43 10.49
CA PHE A 154 -19.27 6.08 9.88
C PHE A 154 -18.63 5.06 10.81
N VAL A 155 -17.83 5.49 11.75
CA VAL A 155 -17.14 4.63 12.72
C VAL A 155 -17.52 5.08 14.11
N ASP A 156 -18.10 4.18 14.90
CA ASP A 156 -18.54 4.45 16.25
C ASP A 156 -18.28 3.23 17.13
N PHE A 157 -17.49 3.40 18.18
CA PHE A 157 -17.26 2.39 19.21
C PHE A 157 -16.84 3.00 20.53
N ASP A 158 -17.39 2.44 21.62
CA ASP A 158 -17.06 2.76 22.99
C ASP A 158 -15.63 2.33 23.36
N PRO A 159 -15.07 2.76 24.52
CA PRO A 159 -13.72 2.44 24.94
C PRO A 159 -13.40 0.93 24.89
N VAL A 160 -12.37 0.59 24.10
CA VAL A 160 -11.90 -0.78 23.91
C VAL A 160 -10.39 -0.91 24.14
N TYR A 161 -9.96 -2.10 24.57
CA TYR A 161 -8.56 -2.50 24.54
C TYR A 161 -8.27 -3.26 23.26
N CYS A 162 -7.33 -2.75 22.45
CA CYS A 162 -6.90 -3.40 21.22
C CYS A 162 -5.39 -3.70 21.27
N TRP A 163 -5.05 -4.94 21.60
CA TRP A 163 -3.67 -5.43 21.68
C TRP A 163 -3.45 -6.62 20.73
N PRO A 164 -2.18 -6.86 20.22
CA PRO A 164 -0.97 -6.09 20.52
C PRO A 164 -1.00 -4.68 19.94
N LYS A 165 -0.20 -3.77 20.52
CA LYS A 165 0.13 -2.50 19.86
C LYS A 165 1.25 -2.73 18.86
N PRO A 166 1.37 -1.93 17.78
CA PRO A 166 2.52 -1.97 16.89
C PRO A 166 3.84 -1.81 17.64
N VAL A 167 4.92 -2.37 17.11
CA VAL A 167 6.29 -2.16 17.63
C VAL A 167 6.83 -0.80 17.24
N GLN A 168 6.52 -0.37 16.02
CA GLN A 168 6.90 0.96 15.52
C GLN A 168 6.19 2.07 16.28
N ARG A 169 6.90 3.19 16.52
CA ARG A 169 6.37 4.34 17.27
C ARG A 169 6.39 5.60 16.40
N PRO A 170 5.32 6.41 16.44
CA PRO A 170 4.07 6.24 17.20
C PRO A 170 3.19 5.10 16.68
N HIS A 171 3.33 4.71 15.43
CA HIS A 171 2.65 3.62 14.74
C HIS A 171 3.41 3.27 13.43
N PRO A 172 3.07 2.18 12.72
CA PRO A 172 3.62 1.89 11.39
C PRO A 172 3.41 3.08 10.43
N PRO A 173 4.38 3.37 9.55
CA PRO A 173 4.24 4.43 8.56
C PRO A 173 2.96 4.24 7.72
N ILE A 174 2.23 5.35 7.51
CA ILE A 174 1.04 5.38 6.65
C ILE A 174 1.46 5.96 5.29
N TYR A 175 1.11 5.28 4.20
CA TYR A 175 1.33 5.76 2.85
C TYR A 175 -0.02 5.98 2.17
N VAL A 176 -0.27 7.20 1.71
CA VAL A 176 -1.55 7.57 1.08
C VAL A 176 -1.44 7.40 -0.44
N GLY A 177 -2.26 6.49 -0.98
CA GLY A 177 -2.41 6.29 -2.42
C GLY A 177 -3.27 7.35 -3.10
N GLY A 178 -3.17 7.41 -4.43
CA GLY A 178 -3.91 8.36 -5.24
C GLY A 178 -3.17 9.67 -5.51
N GLY A 179 -3.88 10.69 -5.99
CA GLY A 179 -3.27 11.97 -6.35
C GLY A 179 -4.23 13.15 -6.22
N GLY A 180 -3.68 14.36 -6.40
CA GLY A 180 -4.41 15.62 -6.31
C GLY A 180 -4.72 16.06 -4.87
N ASP A 181 -5.43 17.18 -4.74
CA ASP A 181 -5.58 17.91 -3.49
C ASP A 181 -6.18 17.08 -2.35
N HIS A 182 -7.12 16.18 -2.65
CA HIS A 182 -7.70 15.30 -1.62
C HIS A 182 -6.68 14.30 -1.05
N ALA A 183 -5.77 13.78 -1.88
CA ALA A 183 -4.70 12.90 -1.39
C ALA A 183 -3.69 13.71 -0.57
N PHE A 184 -3.30 14.89 -1.03
CA PHE A 184 -2.35 15.76 -0.33
C PHE A 184 -2.87 16.24 1.02
N ALA A 185 -4.17 16.60 1.10
CA ALA A 185 -4.81 16.95 2.37
C ALA A 185 -4.77 15.77 3.37
N ARG A 186 -4.95 14.53 2.92
CA ARG A 186 -4.82 13.32 3.76
C ARG A 186 -3.39 13.08 4.20
N VAL A 187 -2.44 13.23 3.28
CA VAL A 187 -1.00 13.13 3.63
C VAL A 187 -0.67 14.11 4.76
N ALA A 188 -1.10 15.35 4.64
CA ALA A 188 -0.93 16.36 5.71
C ALA A 188 -1.63 15.96 7.02
N ALA A 189 -2.89 15.51 6.93
CA ALA A 189 -3.72 15.19 8.09
C ALA A 189 -3.22 13.95 8.87
N TYR A 190 -2.61 12.98 8.17
CA TYR A 190 -2.13 11.73 8.79
C TYR A 190 -0.64 11.78 9.15
N GLY A 191 0.10 12.83 8.76
CA GLY A 191 1.57 12.84 8.84
C GLY A 191 2.20 11.73 8.01
N ALA A 192 1.63 11.46 6.83
CA ALA A 192 1.90 10.29 6.00
C ALA A 192 2.88 10.59 4.86
N ALA A 193 3.41 9.52 4.23
CA ALA A 193 4.05 9.61 2.92
C ALA A 193 2.99 9.60 1.80
N TRP A 194 3.34 10.18 0.67
CA TRP A 194 2.52 10.11 -0.53
C TRP A 194 2.99 8.96 -1.44
N MET A 195 2.05 8.09 -1.86
CA MET A 195 2.34 6.94 -2.72
C MET A 195 1.55 7.02 -4.04
N PRO A 196 2.00 7.85 -5.01
CA PRO A 196 1.40 7.91 -6.34
C PRO A 196 1.61 6.64 -7.14
N THR A 197 0.64 6.31 -8.00
CA THR A 197 0.71 5.17 -8.91
C THR A 197 0.86 5.64 -10.35
N GLY A 198 1.86 5.14 -11.07
CA GLY A 198 2.01 5.31 -12.50
C GLY A 198 2.17 6.78 -12.98
N VAL A 199 2.69 7.66 -12.14
CA VAL A 199 2.90 9.07 -12.51
C VAL A 199 4.25 9.19 -13.23
N PRO A 200 4.25 9.65 -14.50
CA PRO A 200 5.49 9.90 -15.23
C PRO A 200 6.36 10.95 -14.51
N PRO A 201 7.71 10.80 -14.50
CA PRO A 201 8.61 11.72 -13.79
C PRO A 201 8.38 13.20 -14.09
N LYS A 202 8.13 13.55 -15.36
CA LYS A 202 7.86 14.95 -15.78
C LYS A 202 6.65 15.58 -15.11
N ARG A 203 5.61 14.78 -14.81
CA ARG A 203 4.40 15.23 -14.08
C ARG A 203 4.55 15.16 -12.57
N LEU A 204 5.45 14.31 -12.11
CA LEU A 204 5.63 14.09 -10.67
C LEU A 204 6.21 15.33 -9.99
N GLY A 205 7.16 16.05 -10.63
CA GLY A 205 7.75 17.26 -10.08
C GLY A 205 6.70 18.32 -9.71
N GLU A 206 5.80 18.64 -10.64
CA GLU A 206 4.70 19.60 -10.38
C GLU A 206 3.79 19.14 -9.22
N GLN A 207 3.55 17.84 -9.10
CA GLN A 207 2.74 17.28 -8.01
C GLN A 207 3.46 17.30 -6.67
N ILE A 208 4.77 17.09 -6.64
CA ILE A 208 5.61 17.22 -5.43
C ILE A 208 5.60 18.67 -4.95
N ASP A 209 5.70 19.65 -5.84
CA ASP A 209 5.64 21.07 -5.47
C ASP A 209 4.27 21.42 -4.85
N ARG A 210 3.18 20.93 -5.41
CA ARG A 210 1.83 21.10 -4.83
C ARG A 210 1.68 20.38 -3.50
N LEU A 211 2.25 19.18 -3.37
CA LEU A 211 2.27 18.44 -2.11
C LEU A 211 2.98 19.25 -1.02
N ARG A 212 4.18 19.76 -1.30
CA ARG A 212 4.95 20.62 -0.37
C ARG A 212 4.18 21.87 0.03
N GLN A 213 3.48 22.51 -0.91
CA GLN A 213 2.61 23.67 -0.61
C GLN A 213 1.47 23.28 0.34
N THR A 214 0.90 22.09 0.22
CA THR A 214 -0.21 21.64 1.05
C THR A 214 0.25 21.18 2.43
N THR A 215 1.37 20.45 2.51
CA THR A 215 1.87 19.89 3.79
C THR A 215 2.75 20.84 4.58
N GLY A 216 3.35 21.82 3.92
CA GLY A 216 4.33 22.75 4.52
C GLY A 216 5.67 22.07 4.89
N THR A 217 5.89 20.82 4.48
CA THR A 217 7.06 20.01 4.82
C THR A 217 7.61 19.26 3.61
N ASP A 218 8.83 18.78 3.72
CA ASP A 218 9.41 17.84 2.76
C ASP A 218 8.88 16.43 3.03
N THR A 219 7.72 16.16 2.44
CA THR A 219 6.96 14.92 2.64
C THR A 219 7.57 13.78 1.82
N PRO A 220 7.78 12.60 2.39
CA PRO A 220 8.29 11.44 1.65
C PRO A 220 7.39 11.05 0.48
N VAL A 221 8.00 10.74 -0.66
CA VAL A 221 7.30 10.29 -1.88
C VAL A 221 7.78 8.90 -2.26
N VAL A 222 6.83 7.98 -2.42
CA VAL A 222 7.10 6.58 -2.77
C VAL A 222 6.34 6.24 -4.05
N VAL A 223 7.04 6.10 -5.18
CA VAL A 223 6.40 5.83 -6.47
C VAL A 223 6.04 4.35 -6.61
N TYR A 224 4.74 4.06 -6.67
CA TYR A 224 4.22 2.71 -6.87
C TYR A 224 4.10 2.36 -8.36
N GLY A 225 4.56 1.16 -8.74
CA GLY A 225 4.45 0.69 -10.12
C GLY A 225 5.33 1.45 -11.11
N ALA A 226 6.50 1.89 -10.67
CA ALA A 226 7.43 2.65 -11.49
C ALA A 226 7.94 1.84 -12.69
N PRO A 227 8.22 2.51 -13.81
CA PRO A 227 8.91 1.90 -14.93
C PRO A 227 10.34 1.50 -14.54
N ARG A 228 10.93 0.59 -15.32
CA ARG A 228 12.23 -0.05 -15.04
C ARG A 228 13.35 0.42 -15.96
N ASP A 229 13.20 1.59 -16.56
CA ASP A 229 14.25 2.20 -17.37
C ASP A 229 15.07 3.18 -16.53
N ARG A 230 16.37 3.27 -16.84
CA ARG A 230 17.32 4.11 -16.10
C ARG A 230 16.94 5.58 -16.15
N GLU A 231 16.47 6.08 -17.29
CA GLU A 231 16.10 7.48 -17.45
C GLU A 231 15.02 7.87 -16.43
N SER A 232 13.97 7.06 -16.28
CA SER A 232 12.93 7.29 -15.30
C SER A 232 13.46 7.23 -13.86
N LEU A 233 14.33 6.27 -13.54
CA LEU A 233 14.90 6.12 -12.20
C LEU A 233 15.80 7.30 -11.84
N ASP A 234 16.63 7.77 -12.75
CA ASP A 234 17.49 8.95 -12.57
C ASP A 234 16.65 10.21 -12.34
N LEU A 235 15.54 10.36 -13.08
CA LEU A 235 14.61 11.49 -12.90
C LEU A 235 13.90 11.41 -11.53
N TYR A 236 13.46 10.23 -11.07
CA TYR A 236 12.89 10.09 -9.74
C TYR A 236 13.90 10.42 -8.63
N ALA A 237 15.14 9.97 -8.78
CA ALA A 237 16.22 10.32 -7.84
C ALA A 237 16.48 11.84 -7.82
N ALA A 238 16.53 12.48 -8.97
CA ALA A 238 16.70 13.94 -9.08
C ALA A 238 15.53 14.74 -8.46
N LEU A 239 14.32 14.19 -8.44
CA LEU A 239 13.15 14.78 -7.79
C LEU A 239 13.10 14.55 -6.27
N GLY A 240 14.04 13.82 -5.71
CA GLY A 240 14.07 13.49 -4.28
C GLY A 240 13.03 12.44 -3.88
N VAL A 241 12.64 11.56 -4.79
CA VAL A 241 11.77 10.42 -4.46
C VAL A 241 12.50 9.51 -3.48
N GLU A 242 11.88 9.25 -2.32
CA GLU A 242 12.49 8.43 -1.27
C GLU A 242 12.61 6.97 -1.68
N ARG A 243 11.60 6.44 -2.36
CA ARG A 243 11.55 5.03 -2.77
C ARG A 243 10.82 4.84 -4.08
N VAL A 244 11.34 3.93 -4.88
CA VAL A 244 10.73 3.51 -6.13
C VAL A 244 10.37 2.03 -6.03
N LEU A 245 9.07 1.72 -6.18
CA LEU A 245 8.55 0.35 -6.19
C LEU A 245 8.37 -0.09 -7.65
N LEU A 246 9.35 -0.81 -8.18
CA LEU A 246 9.28 -1.37 -9.53
C LEU A 246 8.14 -2.39 -9.63
N HIS A 247 7.40 -2.36 -10.73
CA HIS A 247 6.32 -3.32 -10.96
C HIS A 247 6.86 -4.71 -11.26
N LEU A 248 6.49 -5.68 -10.43
CA LEU A 248 6.78 -7.10 -10.64
C LEU A 248 5.52 -7.79 -11.19
N PRO A 249 5.50 -8.19 -12.46
CA PRO A 249 4.38 -8.94 -13.03
C PRO A 249 4.19 -10.29 -12.33
N THR A 250 2.94 -10.67 -12.10
CA THR A 250 2.59 -12.00 -11.60
C THR A 250 2.94 -13.06 -12.64
N ARG A 251 3.82 -13.98 -12.28
CA ARG A 251 4.30 -15.08 -13.11
C ARG A 251 4.60 -16.32 -12.26
N PRO A 252 4.71 -17.52 -12.86
CA PRO A 252 5.24 -18.69 -12.18
C PRO A 252 6.60 -18.43 -11.55
N GLU A 253 6.95 -19.20 -10.55
CA GLU A 253 8.14 -19.01 -9.70
C GLU A 253 9.43 -18.79 -10.48
N ASP A 254 9.81 -19.73 -11.37
CA ASP A 254 11.06 -19.64 -12.13
C ASP A 254 11.15 -18.35 -12.96
N ALA A 255 10.07 -17.99 -13.64
CA ALA A 255 10.00 -16.78 -14.46
C ALA A 255 10.04 -15.50 -13.59
N THR A 256 9.53 -15.57 -12.35
CA THR A 256 9.61 -14.48 -11.39
C THR A 256 11.04 -14.32 -10.88
N LEU A 257 11.69 -15.42 -10.47
CA LEU A 257 13.08 -15.40 -9.99
C LEU A 257 14.04 -14.84 -11.04
N GLN A 258 13.91 -15.27 -12.29
CA GLN A 258 14.69 -14.72 -13.40
C GLN A 258 14.45 -13.20 -13.56
N ARG A 259 13.22 -12.73 -13.42
CA ARG A 259 12.89 -11.30 -13.48
C ARG A 259 13.52 -10.53 -12.32
N LEU A 260 13.58 -11.11 -11.14
CA LEU A 260 14.24 -10.48 -10.00
C LEU A 260 15.75 -10.31 -10.19
N ASP A 261 16.42 -11.23 -10.89
CA ASP A 261 17.84 -11.10 -11.24
C ASP A 261 18.09 -9.88 -12.15
N GLU A 262 17.21 -9.65 -13.14
CA GLU A 262 17.25 -8.44 -13.98
C GLU A 262 17.10 -7.17 -13.14
N TYR A 263 16.15 -7.16 -12.17
CA TYR A 263 15.92 -6.00 -11.31
C TYR A 263 17.09 -5.76 -10.35
N ALA A 264 17.68 -6.80 -9.81
CA ALA A 264 18.87 -6.68 -8.96
C ALA A 264 20.03 -5.97 -9.70
N GLY A 265 20.26 -6.33 -10.96
CA GLY A 265 21.25 -5.65 -11.80
C GLY A 265 20.92 -4.17 -12.06
N LEU A 266 19.63 -3.86 -12.25
CA LEU A 266 19.20 -2.47 -12.48
C LEU A 266 19.39 -1.60 -11.22
N VAL A 267 18.95 -2.09 -10.04
CA VAL A 267 18.95 -1.29 -8.79
C VAL A 267 20.32 -1.20 -8.12
N ALA A 268 21.28 -2.03 -8.51
CA ALA A 268 22.62 -2.02 -7.93
C ALA A 268 23.31 -0.64 -8.01
N ALA A 269 22.95 0.18 -8.98
CA ALA A 269 23.48 1.54 -9.15
C ALA A 269 22.83 2.59 -8.24
N TYR A 270 21.74 2.24 -7.53
CA TYR A 270 20.94 3.17 -6.69
C TYR A 270 20.98 2.80 -5.19
N ARG A 271 21.93 1.94 -4.78
CA ARG A 271 22.16 1.52 -3.40
C ARG A 271 23.17 2.38 -2.68
#